data_bcf68ac2f6716206173eb404ce12e382
#
_entry.id   bcf68ac2f6716206173eb404ce12e382
#
_cell.length_a   1.000
_cell.length_b   1.000
_cell.length_c   1.000
_cell.angle_alpha   90.00
_cell.angle_beta   90.00
_cell.angle_gamma   90.00
#
_symmetry.space_group_name_H-M   'P 1'
#
loop_
_entity.id
_entity.type
_entity.pdbx_description
1 polymer ?
#
loop_
_entity_poly.entity_id
_entity_poly.type
_entity_poly.pdbx_seq_one_letter_code
_entity_poly.pdbx_strand_id
1 'polypeptide(L)'
;MPISVSPFFSDKITDENIKKNLNIENLGLEISKVIENNLEKTGLFDAIEKEAFLQKPDIAHLKPRFEDWALIKSQVLITGKVTSKIINEKDYINIEFKLWDVLGAKMVDGFSLTTTPRSWRRVGHKISDKVYERLTGESGYFDTRIIYVAEEGPKTQRIKKLALMDQDGFNTKYITLGSELV
;
A
#
# COMPACT_ATOMS: atom_id res chain seq x y z
N MET A 1 -1.83 -18.31 -3.82
CA MET A 1 -2.69 -18.31 -2.61
C MET A 1 -3.72 -17.21 -2.74
N PRO A 2 -5.04 -17.52 -2.68
CA PRO A 2 -6.09 -16.49 -2.78
C PRO A 2 -6.08 -15.53 -1.59
N ILE A 3 -6.02 -14.23 -1.88
CA ILE A 3 -5.97 -13.16 -0.88
C ILE A 3 -6.98 -12.06 -1.20
N SER A 4 -7.65 -11.54 -0.19
CA SER A 4 -8.53 -10.37 -0.30
C SER A 4 -7.90 -9.16 0.36
N VAL A 5 -7.76 -8.08 -0.39
CA VAL A 5 -7.30 -6.79 0.13
C VAL A 5 -8.47 -5.82 0.13
N SER A 6 -9.17 -5.74 1.26
CA SER A 6 -10.29 -4.81 1.41
C SER A 6 -9.79 -3.36 1.32
N PRO A 7 -10.50 -2.45 0.65
CA PRO A 7 -10.23 -1.03 0.80
C PRO A 7 -10.18 -0.65 2.28
N PHE A 8 -9.20 0.14 2.68
CA PHE A 8 -9.10 0.58 4.06
C PHE A 8 -10.21 1.59 4.34
N PHE A 9 -10.88 1.42 5.45
CA PHE A 9 -11.95 2.33 5.85
C PHE A 9 -11.40 3.71 6.20
N SER A 10 -12.06 4.77 5.73
CA SER A 10 -11.86 6.14 6.18
C SER A 10 -13.22 6.82 6.37
N ASP A 11 -13.33 7.70 7.34
CA ASP A 11 -14.53 8.52 7.51
C ASP A 11 -14.48 9.78 6.63
N LYS A 12 -15.63 10.43 6.45
CA LYS A 12 -15.75 11.63 5.59
C LYS A 12 -14.81 12.76 5.99
N ILE A 13 -14.59 12.99 7.28
CA ILE A 13 -13.70 14.05 7.79
C ILE A 13 -12.26 13.76 7.37
N THR A 14 -11.84 12.50 7.50
CA THR A 14 -10.53 12.02 7.06
C THR A 14 -10.38 12.19 5.55
N ASP A 15 -11.36 11.78 4.75
CA ASP A 15 -11.32 11.88 3.29
C ASP A 15 -11.25 13.33 2.82
N GLU A 16 -12.02 14.25 3.40
CA GLU A 16 -11.97 15.68 3.08
C GLU A 16 -10.60 16.31 3.39
N ASN A 17 -10.01 15.99 4.54
CA ASN A 17 -8.66 16.45 4.90
C ASN A 17 -7.60 15.92 3.95
N ILE A 18 -7.68 14.65 3.58
CA ILE A 18 -6.74 13.99 2.66
C ILE A 18 -6.90 14.57 1.25
N LYS A 19 -8.12 14.75 0.77
CA LYS A 19 -8.39 15.35 -0.54
C LYS A 19 -7.80 16.76 -0.63
N LYS A 20 -7.95 17.58 0.40
CA LYS A 20 -7.36 18.91 0.47
C LYS A 20 -5.83 18.90 0.39
N ASN A 21 -5.18 17.93 1.04
CA ASN A 21 -3.72 17.86 1.14
C ASN A 21 -3.04 17.12 -0.01
N LEU A 22 -3.68 16.11 -0.58
CA LEU A 22 -3.09 15.18 -1.55
C LEU A 22 -3.84 15.11 -2.87
N ASN A 23 -5.03 15.70 -2.96
CA ASN A 23 -5.94 15.53 -4.11
C ASN A 23 -6.29 14.04 -4.37
N ILE A 24 -6.39 13.24 -3.33
CA ILE A 24 -6.79 11.82 -3.37
C ILE A 24 -8.19 11.72 -2.77
N GLU A 25 -9.14 11.18 -3.51
CA GLU A 25 -10.54 11.07 -3.05
C GLU A 25 -10.76 9.94 -2.05
N ASN A 26 -10.05 8.83 -2.23
CA ASN A 26 -10.16 7.66 -1.36
C ASN A 26 -8.80 7.05 -1.11
N LEU A 27 -8.12 7.52 -0.07
CA LEU A 27 -6.80 7.04 0.29
C LEU A 27 -6.82 5.57 0.72
N GLY A 28 -7.88 5.12 1.38
CA GLY A 28 -8.02 3.72 1.79
C GLY A 28 -8.04 2.77 0.61
N LEU A 29 -8.68 3.15 -0.50
CA LEU A 29 -8.65 2.39 -1.75
C LEU A 29 -7.25 2.41 -2.38
N GLU A 30 -6.58 3.55 -2.40
CA GLU A 30 -5.24 3.66 -3.00
C GLU A 30 -4.20 2.83 -2.22
N ILE A 31 -4.28 2.81 -0.89
CA ILE A 31 -3.42 1.94 -0.06
C ILE A 31 -3.66 0.47 -0.40
N SER A 32 -4.93 0.04 -0.48
CA SER A 32 -5.25 -1.36 -0.81
C SER A 32 -4.72 -1.76 -2.19
N LYS A 33 -4.79 -0.88 -3.19
CA LYS A 33 -4.22 -1.13 -4.53
C LYS A 33 -2.69 -1.31 -4.49
N VAL A 34 -1.98 -0.50 -3.70
CA VAL A 34 -0.52 -0.65 -3.56
C VAL A 34 -0.17 -2.01 -2.96
N ILE A 35 -0.89 -2.43 -1.90
CA ILE A 35 -0.66 -3.72 -1.25
C ILE A 35 -0.97 -4.87 -2.21
N GLU A 36 -2.10 -4.82 -2.89
CA GLU A 36 -2.56 -5.80 -3.87
C GLU A 36 -1.52 -5.98 -4.99
N ASN A 37 -1.14 -4.90 -5.66
CA ASN A 37 -0.14 -4.92 -6.73
C ASN A 37 1.22 -5.46 -6.27
N ASN A 38 1.66 -5.12 -5.06
CA ASN A 38 2.92 -5.64 -4.52
C ASN A 38 2.86 -7.16 -4.33
N LEU A 39 1.79 -7.66 -3.72
CA LEU A 39 1.65 -9.09 -3.43
C LEU A 39 1.47 -9.90 -4.71
N GLU A 40 0.64 -9.45 -5.66
CA GLU A 40 0.44 -10.13 -6.94
C GLU A 40 1.72 -10.26 -7.77
N LYS A 41 2.55 -9.20 -7.80
CA LYS A 41 3.83 -9.22 -8.52
C LYS A 41 4.79 -10.31 -8.07
N THR A 42 4.61 -10.85 -6.87
CA THR A 42 5.43 -11.98 -6.40
C THR A 42 5.09 -13.30 -7.08
N GLY A 43 3.90 -13.41 -7.69
CA GLY A 43 3.37 -14.67 -8.24
C GLY A 43 2.91 -15.68 -7.18
N LEU A 44 3.02 -15.36 -5.90
CA LEU A 44 2.60 -16.24 -4.80
C LEU A 44 1.16 -16.03 -4.37
N PHE A 45 0.63 -14.83 -4.63
CA PHE A 45 -0.69 -14.40 -4.20
C PHE A 45 -1.57 -14.08 -5.41
N ASP A 46 -2.85 -14.52 -5.33
CA ASP A 46 -3.89 -14.25 -6.32
C ASP A 46 -4.92 -13.33 -5.65
N ALA A 47 -4.92 -12.05 -6.01
CA ALA A 47 -5.87 -11.10 -5.43
C ALA A 47 -7.29 -11.37 -5.94
N ILE A 48 -8.24 -11.38 -5.03
CA ILE A 48 -9.67 -11.53 -5.35
C ILE A 48 -10.23 -10.15 -5.67
N GLU A 49 -10.90 -10.04 -6.82
CA GLU A 49 -11.51 -8.81 -7.29
C GLU A 49 -12.47 -8.21 -6.26
N LYS A 50 -12.44 -6.89 -6.09
CA LYS A 50 -13.21 -6.17 -5.05
C LYS A 50 -14.72 -6.26 -5.26
N GLU A 51 -15.16 -6.48 -6.49
CA GLU A 51 -16.55 -6.67 -6.88
C GLU A 51 -17.16 -7.96 -6.29
N ALA A 52 -16.32 -8.92 -5.94
CA ALA A 52 -16.75 -10.15 -5.26
C ALA A 52 -16.98 -9.97 -3.75
N PHE A 53 -16.56 -8.85 -3.16
CA PHE A 53 -16.61 -8.66 -1.72
C PHE A 53 -18.04 -8.43 -1.23
N LEU A 54 -18.50 -9.31 -0.34
CA LEU A 54 -19.84 -9.25 0.24
C LEU A 54 -19.94 -8.29 1.43
N GLN A 55 -18.81 -8.00 2.07
CA GLN A 55 -18.74 -7.16 3.26
C GLN A 55 -18.08 -5.82 2.95
N LYS A 56 -18.72 -4.73 3.38
CA LYS A 56 -18.18 -3.37 3.20
C LYS A 56 -16.98 -3.10 4.12
N PRO A 57 -16.07 -2.20 3.71
CA PRO A 57 -14.85 -1.89 4.47
C PRO A 57 -15.09 -1.35 5.89
N ASP A 58 -16.16 -0.57 6.10
CA ASP A 58 -16.55 0.01 7.39
C ASP A 58 -16.90 -1.05 8.45
N ILE A 59 -17.34 -2.23 8.02
CA ILE A 59 -17.64 -3.36 8.88
C ILE A 59 -16.43 -4.31 8.96
N ALA A 60 -15.85 -4.63 7.81
CA ALA A 60 -14.76 -5.61 7.70
C ALA A 60 -13.53 -5.24 8.57
N HIS A 61 -13.19 -3.94 8.70
CA HIS A 61 -12.05 -3.52 9.51
C HIS A 61 -12.27 -3.69 11.03
N LEU A 62 -13.52 -3.69 11.49
CA LEU A 62 -13.86 -3.91 12.90
C LEU A 62 -13.81 -5.40 13.24
N LYS A 63 -14.65 -6.19 12.59
CA LYS A 63 -14.74 -7.64 12.76
C LYS A 63 -15.23 -8.28 11.45
N PRO A 64 -14.35 -8.99 10.71
CA PRO A 64 -14.78 -9.69 9.51
C PRO A 64 -15.82 -10.78 9.82
N ARG A 65 -16.79 -10.94 8.93
CA ARG A 65 -17.62 -12.15 8.88
C ARG A 65 -16.89 -13.16 8.00
N PHE A 66 -16.12 -14.03 8.62
CA PHE A 66 -15.22 -14.96 7.92
C PHE A 66 -15.92 -15.86 6.91
N GLU A 67 -17.19 -16.21 7.17
CA GLU A 67 -18.03 -17.00 6.27
C GLU A 67 -18.22 -16.32 4.90
N ASP A 68 -18.43 -15.00 4.87
CA ASP A 68 -18.56 -14.22 3.63
C ASP A 68 -17.26 -14.28 2.81
N TRP A 69 -16.12 -14.20 3.47
CA TRP A 69 -14.80 -14.25 2.82
C TRP A 69 -14.42 -15.67 2.38
N ALA A 70 -14.82 -16.69 3.16
CA ALA A 70 -14.64 -18.09 2.78
C ALA A 70 -15.49 -18.46 1.56
N LEU A 71 -16.70 -17.89 1.43
CA LEU A 71 -17.59 -18.13 0.29
C LEU A 71 -16.97 -17.71 -1.04
N ILE A 72 -16.20 -16.61 -1.05
CA ILE A 72 -15.43 -16.14 -2.22
C ILE A 72 -14.04 -16.79 -2.32
N LYS A 73 -13.78 -17.85 -1.53
CA LYS A 73 -12.54 -18.63 -1.51
C LYS A 73 -11.30 -17.86 -1.07
N SER A 74 -11.47 -16.77 -0.34
CA SER A 74 -10.35 -16.06 0.28
C SER A 74 -9.75 -16.90 1.40
N GLN A 75 -8.43 -17.08 1.41
CA GLN A 75 -7.72 -17.74 2.50
C GLN A 75 -7.18 -16.72 3.50
N VAL A 76 -6.78 -15.57 2.99
CA VAL A 76 -6.21 -14.47 3.76
C VAL A 76 -6.96 -13.18 3.45
N LEU A 77 -7.27 -12.42 4.49
CA LEU A 77 -7.93 -11.13 4.36
C LEU A 77 -7.06 -10.03 4.99
N ILE A 78 -6.87 -8.96 4.25
CA ILE A 78 -6.27 -7.72 4.74
C ILE A 78 -7.35 -6.67 4.88
N THR A 79 -7.45 -6.07 6.06
CA THR A 79 -8.33 -4.95 6.34
C THR A 79 -7.55 -3.82 7.00
N GLY A 80 -8.07 -2.61 6.96
CA GLY A 80 -7.43 -1.50 7.63
C GLY A 80 -8.33 -0.28 7.78
N LYS A 81 -7.78 0.72 8.48
CA LYS A 81 -8.43 1.99 8.72
C LYS A 81 -7.44 3.13 8.54
N VAL A 82 -7.89 4.22 7.93
CA VAL A 82 -7.15 5.47 7.83
C VAL A 82 -7.88 6.54 8.65
N THR A 83 -7.14 7.26 9.48
CA THR A 83 -7.66 8.41 10.23
C THR A 83 -6.72 9.59 10.10
N SER A 84 -7.25 10.79 9.89
CA SER A 84 -6.47 12.02 9.94
C SER A 84 -6.25 12.44 11.39
N LYS A 85 -5.09 13.03 11.67
CA LYS A 85 -4.72 13.61 12.96
C LYS A 85 -3.97 14.91 12.76
N ILE A 86 -4.20 15.87 13.63
CA ILE A 86 -3.42 17.11 13.71
C ILE A 86 -2.52 16.99 14.94
N ILE A 87 -1.21 17.10 14.75
CA ILE A 87 -0.21 17.04 15.81
C ILE A 87 0.70 18.26 15.65
N ASN A 88 0.75 19.13 16.67
CA ASN A 88 1.52 20.38 16.64
C ASN A 88 1.24 21.20 15.36
N GLU A 89 -0.02 21.43 15.06
CA GLU A 89 -0.50 22.19 13.88
C GLU A 89 -0.11 21.61 12.52
N LYS A 90 0.35 20.37 12.49
CA LYS A 90 0.70 19.65 11.25
C LYS A 90 -0.24 18.47 11.02
N ASP A 91 -0.56 18.25 9.76
CA ASP A 91 -1.39 17.12 9.36
C ASP A 91 -0.59 15.82 9.35
N TYR A 92 -1.16 14.81 10.00
CA TYR A 92 -0.71 13.42 9.99
C TYR A 92 -1.86 12.50 9.64
N ILE A 93 -1.52 11.32 9.19
CA ILE A 93 -2.44 10.21 9.02
C ILE A 93 -1.98 9.04 9.88
N ASN A 94 -2.93 8.35 10.47
CA ASN A 94 -2.69 7.07 11.12
C ASN A 94 -3.32 5.97 10.26
N ILE A 95 -2.52 4.99 9.89
CA ILE A 95 -2.94 3.84 9.09
C ILE A 95 -2.82 2.60 9.96
N GLU A 96 -3.94 1.98 10.25
CA GLU A 96 -4.05 0.71 10.95
C GLU A 96 -4.29 -0.40 9.94
N PHE A 97 -3.60 -1.51 10.09
CA PHE A 97 -3.74 -2.71 9.27
C PHE A 97 -3.96 -3.94 10.15
N LYS A 98 -4.75 -4.89 9.65
CA LYS A 98 -4.99 -6.19 10.26
C LYS A 98 -4.93 -7.28 9.20
N LEU A 99 -4.23 -8.36 9.52
CA LEU A 99 -4.13 -9.57 8.72
C LEU A 99 -4.94 -10.68 9.38
N TRP A 100 -5.79 -11.31 8.61
CA TRP A 100 -6.69 -12.34 9.10
C TRP A 100 -6.48 -13.66 8.34
N ASP A 101 -6.45 -14.76 9.08
CA ASP A 101 -6.64 -16.11 8.57
C ASP A 101 -8.14 -16.35 8.47
N VAL A 102 -8.66 -16.45 7.25
CA VAL A 102 -10.11 -16.59 7.00
C VAL A 102 -10.62 -17.95 7.47
N LEU A 103 -9.86 -19.02 7.16
CA LEU A 103 -10.25 -20.39 7.53
C LEU A 103 -10.14 -20.63 9.04
N GLY A 104 -9.09 -20.09 9.66
CA GLY A 104 -8.90 -20.16 11.11
C GLY A 104 -9.75 -19.16 11.89
N ALA A 105 -10.48 -18.27 11.21
CA ALA A 105 -11.34 -17.23 11.79
C ALA A 105 -10.65 -16.38 12.88
N LYS A 106 -9.39 -16.01 12.67
CA LYS A 106 -8.56 -15.30 13.65
C LYS A 106 -7.67 -14.25 13.02
N MET A 107 -7.34 -13.24 13.82
CA MET A 107 -6.30 -12.27 13.46
C MET A 107 -4.92 -12.92 13.62
N VAL A 108 -4.07 -12.74 12.62
CA VAL A 108 -2.72 -13.32 12.54
C VAL A 108 -1.67 -12.30 12.88
N ASP A 109 -1.86 -11.06 12.42
CA ASP A 109 -0.93 -9.94 12.62
C ASP A 109 -1.64 -8.60 12.43
N GLY A 110 -0.99 -7.52 12.84
CA GLY A 110 -1.46 -6.17 12.60
C GLY A 110 -0.60 -5.13 13.31
N PHE A 111 -0.60 -3.92 12.78
CA PHE A 111 0.04 -2.76 13.40
C PHE A 111 -0.64 -1.45 13.00
N SER A 112 -0.21 -0.37 13.63
CA SER A 112 -0.64 0.99 13.31
C SER A 112 0.57 1.88 13.14
N LEU A 113 0.58 2.71 12.08
CA LEU A 113 1.63 3.67 11.79
C LEU A 113 1.06 5.07 11.62
N THR A 114 1.68 6.04 12.31
CA THR A 114 1.40 7.46 12.08
C THR A 114 2.49 8.05 11.19
N THR A 115 2.08 8.74 10.12
CA THR A 115 2.99 9.32 9.15
C THR A 115 2.45 10.62 8.57
N THR A 116 3.27 11.35 7.81
CA THR A 116 2.77 12.49 7.04
C THR A 116 1.90 12.01 5.88
N PRO A 117 0.90 12.78 5.43
CA PRO A 117 0.04 12.38 4.32
C PRO A 117 0.82 11.97 3.07
N ARG A 118 1.89 12.66 2.73
CA ARG A 118 2.71 12.37 1.53
C ARG A 118 3.44 11.01 1.57
N SER A 119 3.59 10.42 2.75
CA SER A 119 4.32 9.14 2.92
C SER A 119 3.42 7.91 2.93
N TRP A 120 2.16 8.04 2.57
CA TRP A 120 1.16 6.98 2.61
C TRP A 120 1.56 5.72 1.79
N ARG A 121 2.16 5.92 0.58
CA ARG A 121 2.59 4.79 -0.26
C ARG A 121 3.62 3.93 0.45
N ARG A 122 4.58 4.56 1.12
CA ARG A 122 5.59 3.84 1.90
C ARG A 122 4.96 2.98 2.99
N VAL A 123 3.85 3.42 3.59
CA VAL A 123 3.12 2.58 4.56
C VAL A 123 2.49 1.37 3.85
N GLY A 124 1.93 1.56 2.65
CA GLY A 124 1.45 0.45 1.83
C GLY A 124 2.55 -0.60 1.56
N HIS A 125 3.76 -0.16 1.19
CA HIS A 125 4.92 -1.06 0.99
C HIS A 125 5.31 -1.78 2.28
N LYS A 126 5.36 -1.10 3.43
CA LYS A 126 5.64 -1.73 4.73
C LYS A 126 4.60 -2.76 5.16
N ILE A 127 3.33 -2.50 4.85
CA ILE A 127 2.26 -3.48 5.07
C ILE A 127 2.50 -4.70 4.19
N SER A 128 2.83 -4.50 2.92
CA SER A 128 3.16 -5.60 2.00
C SER A 128 4.34 -6.43 2.49
N ASP A 129 5.42 -5.78 2.98
CA ASP A 129 6.57 -6.46 3.60
C ASP A 129 6.12 -7.35 4.76
N LYS A 130 5.30 -6.79 5.65
CA LYS A 130 4.84 -7.51 6.84
C LYS A 130 3.93 -8.69 6.50
N VAL A 131 3.04 -8.51 5.53
CA VAL A 131 2.17 -9.58 5.03
C VAL A 131 3.00 -10.68 4.39
N TYR A 132 3.94 -10.31 3.51
CA TYR A 132 4.82 -11.24 2.83
C TYR A 132 5.63 -12.06 3.84
N GLU A 133 6.32 -11.40 4.77
CA GLU A 133 7.09 -12.06 5.83
C GLU A 133 6.22 -13.03 6.65
N ARG A 134 5.02 -12.60 7.04
CA ARG A 134 4.13 -13.41 7.89
C ARG A 134 3.63 -14.67 7.19
N LEU A 135 3.41 -14.60 5.88
CA LEU A 135 2.84 -15.69 5.10
C LEU A 135 3.88 -16.62 4.48
N THR A 136 5.08 -16.13 4.18
CA THR A 136 6.15 -16.90 3.53
C THR A 136 7.29 -17.28 4.47
N GLY A 137 7.49 -16.52 5.55
CA GLY A 137 8.64 -16.64 6.44
C GLY A 137 9.89 -15.91 5.92
N GLU A 138 9.83 -15.28 4.75
CA GLU A 138 10.93 -14.54 4.14
C GLU A 138 10.76 -13.04 4.33
N SER A 139 11.85 -12.28 4.42
CA SER A 139 11.80 -10.82 4.54
C SER A 139 11.19 -10.19 3.30
N GLY A 140 10.27 -9.24 3.50
CA GLY A 140 9.72 -8.43 2.42
C GLY A 140 10.75 -7.48 1.82
N TYR A 141 10.50 -7.02 0.59
CA TYR A 141 11.40 -6.14 -0.17
C TYR A 141 10.68 -4.95 -0.83
N PHE A 142 9.41 -4.72 -0.49
CA PHE A 142 8.58 -3.70 -1.15
C PHE A 142 8.91 -2.28 -0.71
N ASP A 143 9.34 -2.04 0.57
CA ASP A 143 9.81 -0.73 1.04
C ASP A 143 11.28 -0.49 0.64
N THR A 144 11.60 -0.76 -0.63
CA THR A 144 12.93 -0.52 -1.22
C THR A 144 12.87 0.50 -2.34
N ARG A 145 14.04 0.98 -2.77
CA ARG A 145 14.17 1.95 -3.84
C ARG A 145 15.18 1.49 -4.86
N ILE A 146 14.93 1.88 -6.10
CA ILE A 146 15.79 1.58 -7.24
C ILE A 146 16.53 2.85 -7.64
N ILE A 147 17.85 2.78 -7.69
CA ILE A 147 18.69 3.81 -8.31
C ILE A 147 19.00 3.36 -9.74
N TYR A 148 18.80 4.24 -10.71
CA TYR A 148 19.06 3.93 -12.10
C TYR A 148 19.59 5.13 -12.86
N VAL A 149 20.17 4.88 -14.04
CA VAL A 149 20.60 5.93 -14.95
C VAL A 149 19.50 6.20 -15.96
N ALA A 150 18.91 7.38 -15.89
CA ALA A 150 17.98 7.87 -16.90
C ALA A 150 18.75 8.54 -18.04
N GLU A 151 18.42 8.21 -19.29
CA GLU A 151 19.02 8.80 -20.47
C GLU A 151 18.00 9.59 -21.27
N GLU A 152 18.36 10.82 -21.64
CA GLU A 152 17.54 11.71 -22.47
C GLU A 152 18.34 12.22 -23.67
N GLY A 153 17.65 12.62 -24.74
CA GLY A 153 18.24 13.23 -25.93
C GLY A 153 18.61 12.26 -27.06
N PRO A 154 19.09 12.78 -28.21
CA PRO A 154 19.46 11.98 -29.37
C PRO A 154 20.67 11.08 -29.08
N LYS A 155 20.82 10.00 -29.83
CA LYS A 155 21.91 9.02 -29.63
C LYS A 155 23.32 9.63 -29.60
N THR A 156 23.53 10.75 -30.27
CA THR A 156 24.82 11.43 -30.38
C THR A 156 25.09 12.44 -29.24
N GLN A 157 24.07 12.79 -28.45
CA GLN A 157 24.18 13.77 -27.36
C GLN A 157 23.25 13.37 -26.22
N ARG A 158 23.45 12.18 -25.65
CA ARG A 158 22.65 11.69 -24.51
C ARG A 158 23.10 12.35 -23.22
N ILE A 159 22.14 12.90 -22.52
CA ILE A 159 22.31 13.38 -21.15
C ILE A 159 21.94 12.22 -20.22
N LYS A 160 22.86 11.85 -19.34
CA LYS A 160 22.66 10.81 -18.33
C LYS A 160 22.44 11.45 -16.97
N LYS A 161 21.41 10.99 -16.25
CA LYS A 161 21.07 11.46 -14.91
C LYS A 161 20.90 10.27 -13.99
N LEU A 162 21.40 10.37 -12.75
CA LEU A 162 21.01 9.43 -11.72
C LEU A 162 19.59 9.76 -11.25
N ALA A 163 18.76 8.75 -11.21
CA ALA A 163 17.39 8.84 -10.70
C ALA A 163 17.13 7.79 -9.64
N LEU A 164 16.22 8.11 -8.73
CA LEU A 164 15.74 7.24 -7.66
C LEU A 164 14.22 7.10 -7.80
N MET A 165 13.70 5.89 -7.67
CA MET A 165 12.26 5.63 -7.63
C MET A 165 11.94 4.54 -6.59
N ASP A 166 10.69 4.46 -6.17
CA ASP A 166 10.21 3.32 -5.38
C ASP A 166 10.22 2.06 -6.26
N GLN A 167 10.26 0.88 -5.66
CA GLN A 167 10.40 -0.38 -6.40
C GLN A 167 9.26 -0.64 -7.41
N ASP A 168 8.14 0.04 -7.27
CA ASP A 168 6.98 -0.05 -8.16
C ASP A 168 6.94 1.04 -9.25
N GLY A 169 8.03 1.84 -9.36
CA GLY A 169 8.19 2.88 -10.39
C GLY A 169 7.65 4.25 -10.02
N PHE A 170 7.06 4.41 -8.83
CA PHE A 170 6.54 5.70 -8.37
C PHE A 170 7.62 6.56 -7.68
N ASN A 171 7.26 7.82 -7.42
CA ASN A 171 8.11 8.79 -6.69
C ASN A 171 9.49 9.00 -7.32
N THR A 172 9.59 8.95 -8.65
CA THR A 172 10.83 9.21 -9.37
C THR A 172 11.38 10.60 -9.07
N LYS A 173 12.65 10.67 -8.70
CA LYS A 173 13.41 11.90 -8.46
C LYS A 173 14.76 11.80 -9.13
N TYR A 174 15.15 12.85 -9.85
CA TYR A 174 16.53 13.00 -10.36
C TYR A 174 17.44 13.45 -9.23
N ILE A 175 18.58 12.77 -9.06
CA ILE A 175 19.61 13.06 -8.05
C ILE A 175 20.65 14.00 -8.62
N THR A 176 20.96 13.86 -9.94
CA THR A 176 21.94 14.69 -10.64
C THR A 176 21.28 15.50 -11.76
N LEU A 177 21.92 16.60 -12.15
CA LEU A 177 21.46 17.47 -13.25
C LEU A 177 21.88 16.97 -14.64
N GLY A 178 22.70 15.92 -14.73
CA GLY A 178 23.12 15.31 -15.99
C GLY A 178 24.44 15.81 -16.57
N SER A 179 25.03 16.89 -16.03
CA SER A 179 26.37 17.38 -16.40
C SER A 179 27.50 16.72 -15.61
N GLU A 180 27.20 15.92 -14.61
CA GLU A 180 28.15 15.36 -13.64
C GLU A 180 28.52 13.90 -13.94
N LEU A 181 27.87 13.29 -14.93
CA LEU A 181 28.14 11.92 -15.35
C LEU A 181 28.88 11.94 -16.70
N VAL A 182 30.19 12.10 -16.65
CA VAL A 182 31.09 11.91 -17.79
C VAL A 182 31.62 10.49 -17.78
#